data_7fe05545dafda2eff8d2fbc1e25270c6
#
_entry.id   7fe05545dafda2eff8d2fbc1e25270c6
#
_cell.length_a   1.000
_cell.length_b   1.000
_cell.length_c   1.000
_cell.angle_alpha   90.00
_cell.angle_beta   90.00
_cell.angle_gamma   90.00
#
_symmetry.space_group_name_H-M   'P 1'
#
loop_
_entity.id
_entity.type
_entity.pdbx_description
1 polymer ?
#
loop_
_entity_poly.entity_id
_entity_poly.type
_entity_poly.pdbx_seq_one_letter_code
_entity_poly.pdbx_strand_id
1 'polypeptide(L)'
;MRGVRGGTSCKKFPPPSSRSLEVIATVCHGIDIRNFRNIETASVTFTEGVNLLHGDNAQGKTNLLEAVYFTALGKSFRPVKEAELIRFGEESAQVVNRFSDSVRAQTLSVKLFAGQGRRVVEQNGLKIGRMSEMVGAFRVVLFCPEHLSLIQGGPELRRNYLNVALSQLRPVYLQSLQRYNKLLKERNALLKRAPEDMATFKATEPMWSAQLAREAALITVHRARYVGQVNQHVSTCFADMMKKYEGGDELPELSYQPTLGSDWLESHSGDPDLFTNQSLLEERYLELLTTRHDREIGAGATLWGIHKDDVRISLNGRPARLYASQGQQRSLALAMKLAEGWVSARESGGDMPVFLFDDVLSELDAHRRDYLVQEMKGRQVIMTACDPASADFGGGVHLIHVDGGRYTQREV
;
A
#
# COMPACT_ATOMS: atom_id res chain seq x y z
N MET A 1 34.54 -30.24 -32.70
CA MET A 1 33.22 -30.51 -33.23
C MET A 1 32.27 -29.50 -32.63
N ARG A 2 31.42 -28.91 -33.44
CA ARG A 2 30.88 -27.57 -33.27
C ARG A 2 29.87 -27.44 -32.13
N GLY A 3 30.16 -26.50 -31.20
CA GLY A 3 29.22 -26.08 -30.17
C GLY A 3 28.21 -25.07 -30.71
N VAL A 4 26.93 -25.33 -30.43
CA VAL A 4 25.84 -24.41 -30.71
C VAL A 4 25.62 -23.57 -29.42
N ARG A 5 26.02 -22.28 -29.46
CA ARG A 5 25.65 -21.27 -28.47
C ARG A 5 24.30 -20.67 -28.88
N GLY A 6 23.24 -21.08 -28.22
CA GLY A 6 21.93 -20.42 -28.30
C GLY A 6 21.88 -19.22 -27.36
N GLY A 7 22.23 -18.05 -27.86
CA GLY A 7 22.03 -16.80 -27.14
C GLY A 7 20.58 -16.32 -27.34
N THR A 8 19.75 -16.44 -26.35
CA THR A 8 18.44 -15.78 -26.29
C THR A 8 18.66 -14.28 -26.08
N SER A 9 18.51 -13.52 -27.16
CA SER A 9 18.54 -12.07 -27.19
C SER A 9 17.34 -11.52 -26.40
N CYS A 10 17.61 -11.11 -25.16
CA CYS A 10 16.66 -10.30 -24.40
C CYS A 10 16.55 -8.94 -25.08
N LYS A 11 15.41 -8.69 -25.77
CA LYS A 11 15.13 -7.37 -26.36
C LYS A 11 15.07 -6.35 -25.23
N LYS A 12 16.12 -5.54 -25.12
CA LYS A 12 16.14 -4.33 -24.29
C LYS A 12 15.07 -3.39 -24.82
N PHE A 13 14.00 -3.20 -24.06
CA PHE A 13 13.10 -2.09 -24.30
C PHE A 13 13.88 -0.79 -24.04
N PRO A 14 13.78 0.22 -24.93
CA PRO A 14 14.43 1.49 -24.71
C PRO A 14 13.84 2.15 -23.44
N PRO A 15 14.67 2.89 -22.68
CA PRO A 15 14.14 3.71 -21.61
C PRO A 15 13.09 4.67 -22.16
N PRO A 16 12.05 5.03 -21.40
CA PRO A 16 11.03 5.95 -21.84
C PRO A 16 11.72 7.24 -22.26
N SER A 17 11.60 7.59 -23.55
CA SER A 17 12.10 8.82 -24.11
C SER A 17 11.55 9.99 -23.28
N SER A 18 12.42 10.90 -22.90
CA SER A 18 12.15 12.17 -22.25
C SER A 18 11.27 13.09 -23.13
N ARG A 19 10.04 12.71 -23.38
CA ARG A 19 8.97 13.64 -23.65
C ARG A 19 8.49 14.08 -22.27
N SER A 20 8.67 15.34 -21.94
CA SER A 20 7.99 16.04 -20.85
C SER A 20 6.47 15.87 -21.07
N LEU A 21 5.92 14.77 -20.61
CA LEU A 21 4.54 14.70 -20.22
C LEU A 21 4.44 15.73 -19.09
N GLU A 22 3.68 16.79 -19.28
CA GLU A 22 3.21 17.59 -18.15
C GLU A 22 2.67 16.57 -17.17
N VAL A 23 3.37 16.39 -16.04
CA VAL A 23 3.00 15.41 -15.02
C VAL A 23 1.76 16.00 -14.38
N ILE A 24 0.61 15.54 -14.84
CA ILE A 24 -0.67 15.86 -14.23
C ILE A 24 -0.67 15.09 -12.92
N ALA A 25 -0.70 15.79 -11.80
CA ALA A 25 -0.62 15.18 -10.48
C ALA A 25 -1.96 15.33 -9.78
N THR A 26 -2.35 14.31 -9.02
CA THR A 26 -3.36 14.49 -7.99
C THR A 26 -2.81 15.49 -6.96
N VAL A 27 -3.52 16.58 -6.71
CA VAL A 27 -3.12 17.64 -5.79
C VAL A 27 -4.13 17.76 -4.66
N CYS A 28 -3.67 17.64 -3.43
CA CYS A 28 -4.41 17.99 -2.23
C CYS A 28 -4.31 19.51 -2.02
N HIS A 29 -5.39 20.23 -2.16
CA HIS A 29 -5.39 21.70 -1.98
C HIS A 29 -5.56 22.10 -0.52
N GLY A 30 -6.19 21.24 0.29
CA GLY A 30 -6.35 21.50 1.71
C GLY A 30 -7.26 20.52 2.41
N ILE A 31 -7.22 20.58 3.73
CA ILE A 31 -7.98 19.72 4.61
C ILE A 31 -8.63 20.53 5.74
N ASP A 32 -9.92 20.25 5.99
CA ASP A 32 -10.63 20.77 7.15
C ASP A 32 -10.93 19.61 8.10
N ILE A 33 -10.61 19.81 9.36
CA ILE A 33 -10.69 18.78 10.40
C ILE A 33 -11.50 19.31 11.58
N ARG A 34 -12.36 18.46 12.12
CA ARG A 34 -13.08 18.72 13.37
C ARG A 34 -13.07 17.49 14.26
N ASN A 35 -12.65 17.64 15.50
CA ASN A 35 -12.64 16.63 16.55
C ASN A 35 -11.96 15.30 16.16
N PHE A 36 -10.82 15.40 15.46
CA PHE A 36 -10.06 14.22 15.03
C PHE A 36 -8.77 14.11 15.84
N ARG A 37 -8.60 13.01 16.57
CA ARG A 37 -7.43 12.80 17.46
C ARG A 37 -7.28 13.92 18.49
N ASN A 38 -6.13 14.61 18.51
CA ASN A 38 -5.91 15.79 19.35
C ASN A 38 -6.37 17.10 18.71
N ILE A 39 -6.83 17.06 17.47
CA ILE A 39 -7.22 18.23 16.69
C ILE A 39 -8.69 18.57 17.02
N GLU A 40 -8.93 19.73 17.59
CA GLU A 40 -10.28 20.25 17.82
C GLU A 40 -10.87 20.78 16.52
N THR A 41 -10.18 21.75 15.91
CA THR A 41 -10.54 22.33 14.62
C THR A 41 -9.27 22.76 13.90
N ALA A 42 -9.14 22.42 12.63
CA ALA A 42 -8.07 22.87 11.78
C ALA A 42 -8.56 23.05 10.34
N SER A 43 -8.05 24.11 9.69
CA SER A 43 -8.17 24.30 8.24
C SER A 43 -6.76 24.58 7.72
N VAL A 44 -6.25 23.67 6.88
CA VAL A 44 -4.88 23.74 6.37
C VAL A 44 -4.92 23.69 4.86
N THR A 45 -4.19 24.60 4.21
CA THR A 45 -3.99 24.63 2.75
C THR A 45 -2.62 24.06 2.40
N PHE A 46 -2.52 23.43 1.24
CA PHE A 46 -1.27 22.86 0.75
C PHE A 46 -0.91 23.44 -0.62
N THR A 47 0.38 23.58 -0.87
CA THR A 47 0.92 23.90 -2.19
C THR A 47 1.16 22.62 -3.01
N GLU A 48 1.32 22.75 -4.31
CA GLU A 48 1.60 21.62 -5.23
C GLU A 48 2.98 20.95 -4.99
N GLY A 49 3.88 21.66 -4.29
CA GLY A 49 5.23 21.17 -3.97
C GLY A 49 5.31 20.46 -2.60
N VAL A 50 6.39 20.76 -1.89
CA VAL A 50 6.67 20.18 -0.57
C VAL A 50 6.01 21.01 0.53
N ASN A 51 5.19 20.35 1.34
CA ASN A 51 4.52 20.91 2.51
C ASN A 51 5.09 20.24 3.76
N LEU A 52 5.77 21.01 4.60
CA LEU A 52 6.44 20.51 5.80
C LEU A 52 5.68 20.92 7.05
N LEU A 53 5.13 19.92 7.74
CA LEU A 53 4.57 20.05 9.08
C LEU A 53 5.71 19.95 10.10
N HIS A 54 6.05 21.03 10.77
CA HIS A 54 7.15 21.08 11.71
C HIS A 54 6.70 21.53 13.11
N GLY A 55 7.46 21.19 14.13
CA GLY A 55 7.18 21.49 15.54
C GLY A 55 7.62 20.34 16.44
N ASP A 56 7.48 20.48 17.74
CA ASP A 56 7.90 19.48 18.71
C ASP A 56 7.15 18.15 18.57
N ASN A 57 7.68 17.11 19.20
CA ASN A 57 7.02 15.80 19.23
C ASN A 57 5.68 15.89 19.96
N ALA A 58 4.74 15.02 19.56
CA ALA A 58 3.38 14.93 20.10
C ALA A 58 2.47 16.16 19.87
N GLN A 59 2.87 17.15 19.09
CA GLN A 59 2.04 18.34 18.81
C GLN A 59 0.88 18.08 17.83
N GLY A 60 0.87 16.98 17.10
CA GLY A 60 -0.22 16.63 16.17
C GLY A 60 0.17 16.57 14.70
N LYS A 61 1.47 16.68 14.36
CA LYS A 61 1.96 16.56 12.98
C LYS A 61 1.46 15.29 12.28
N THR A 62 1.74 14.14 12.87
CA THR A 62 1.30 12.84 12.36
C THR A 62 -0.23 12.70 12.35
N ASN A 63 -0.96 13.36 13.26
CA ASN A 63 -2.43 13.31 13.28
C ASN A 63 -3.07 14.04 12.09
N LEU A 64 -2.47 15.14 11.62
CA LEU A 64 -2.90 15.77 10.36
C LEU A 64 -2.61 14.87 9.16
N LEU A 65 -1.41 14.29 9.11
CA LEU A 65 -1.04 13.36 8.03
C LEU A 65 -1.97 12.13 8.03
N GLU A 66 -2.33 11.63 9.21
CA GLU A 66 -3.30 10.54 9.38
C GLU A 66 -4.70 10.96 8.87
N ALA A 67 -5.12 12.19 9.08
CA ALA A 67 -6.39 12.69 8.55
C ALA A 67 -6.39 12.73 7.01
N VAL A 68 -5.30 13.18 6.38
CA VAL A 68 -5.14 13.14 4.91
C VAL A 68 -5.21 11.69 4.41
N TYR A 69 -4.42 10.78 5.00
CA TYR A 69 -4.42 9.36 4.65
C TYR A 69 -5.80 8.71 4.85
N PHE A 70 -6.50 9.10 5.92
CA PHE A 70 -7.83 8.58 6.23
C PHE A 70 -8.86 8.90 5.14
N THR A 71 -8.77 10.06 4.51
CA THR A 71 -9.65 10.42 3.38
C THR A 71 -9.34 9.62 2.10
N ALA A 72 -8.15 9.07 1.96
CA ALA A 72 -7.78 8.23 0.81
C ALA A 72 -8.24 6.79 0.96
N LEU A 73 -8.14 6.21 2.16
CA LEU A 73 -8.30 4.78 2.40
C LEU A 73 -9.45 4.41 3.34
N GLY A 74 -10.05 5.39 4.01
CA GLY A 74 -11.11 5.15 4.99
C GLY A 74 -10.68 4.38 6.23
N LYS A 75 -9.36 4.32 6.49
CA LYS A 75 -8.77 3.69 7.66
C LYS A 75 -7.49 4.42 8.08
N SER A 76 -7.16 4.33 9.35
CA SER A 76 -5.86 4.79 9.84
C SER A 76 -4.72 3.90 9.30
N PHE A 77 -3.53 4.46 9.15
CA PHE A 77 -2.32 3.68 8.93
C PHE A 77 -1.72 3.14 10.24
N ARG A 78 -2.16 3.67 11.38
CA ARG A 78 -1.80 3.13 12.70
C ARG A 78 -2.76 2.03 13.12
N PRO A 79 -2.30 1.05 13.94
CA PRO A 79 -3.15 -0.03 14.45
C PRO A 79 -4.06 0.46 15.59
N VAL A 80 -5.13 1.18 15.24
CA VAL A 80 -6.07 1.78 16.19
C VAL A 80 -7.51 1.40 15.84
N LYS A 81 -8.37 1.44 16.84
CA LYS A 81 -9.81 1.33 16.64
C LYS A 81 -10.36 2.64 16.09
N GLU A 82 -11.37 2.58 15.25
CA GLU A 82 -11.98 3.75 14.63
C GLU A 82 -12.49 4.78 15.65
N ALA A 83 -13.03 4.31 16.77
CA ALA A 83 -13.48 5.19 17.85
C ALA A 83 -12.35 6.06 18.42
N GLU A 84 -11.09 5.60 18.34
CA GLU A 84 -9.93 6.33 18.79
C GLU A 84 -9.49 7.45 17.85
N LEU A 85 -10.07 7.54 16.64
CA LEU A 85 -9.90 8.65 15.73
C LEU A 85 -10.73 9.87 16.14
N ILE A 86 -11.80 9.66 16.91
CA ILE A 86 -12.62 10.74 17.45
C ILE A 86 -11.90 11.31 18.68
N ARG A 87 -11.87 12.63 18.79
CA ARG A 87 -11.28 13.33 19.93
C ARG A 87 -11.96 12.87 21.23
N PHE A 88 -11.16 12.66 22.25
CA PHE A 88 -11.67 12.21 23.54
C PHE A 88 -12.74 13.16 24.10
N GLY A 89 -13.89 12.60 24.50
CA GLY A 89 -15.03 13.34 24.99
C GLY A 89 -16.00 13.85 23.92
N GLU A 90 -15.70 13.66 22.63
CA GLU A 90 -16.54 14.11 21.52
C GLU A 90 -17.41 12.99 20.94
N GLU A 91 -18.60 13.36 20.43
CA GLU A 91 -19.53 12.41 19.84
C GLU A 91 -19.27 12.10 18.38
N SER A 92 -18.52 12.96 17.68
CA SER A 92 -18.22 12.79 16.26
C SER A 92 -16.93 13.49 15.86
N ALA A 93 -16.28 12.96 14.81
CA ALA A 93 -15.19 13.62 14.11
C ALA A 93 -15.54 13.81 12.64
N GLN A 94 -15.00 14.84 12.00
CA GLN A 94 -15.16 15.08 10.58
C GLN A 94 -13.83 15.48 9.95
N VAL A 95 -13.57 14.94 8.76
CA VAL A 95 -12.44 15.32 7.92
C VAL A 95 -12.96 15.59 6.52
N VAL A 96 -12.61 16.76 5.97
CA VAL A 96 -12.97 17.17 4.61
C VAL A 96 -11.69 17.46 3.84
N ASN A 97 -11.45 16.71 2.77
CA ASN A 97 -10.30 16.87 1.89
C ASN A 97 -10.74 17.52 0.57
N ARG A 98 -10.07 18.60 0.18
CA ARG A 98 -10.24 19.27 -1.11
C ARG A 98 -9.03 18.95 -1.98
N PHE A 99 -9.26 18.34 -3.13
CA PHE A 99 -8.20 17.92 -4.05
C PHE A 99 -8.63 18.06 -5.50
N SER A 100 -7.69 17.98 -6.41
CA SER A 100 -7.94 17.84 -7.85
C SER A 100 -7.14 16.67 -8.42
N ASP A 101 -7.66 16.07 -9.45
CA ASP A 101 -6.99 15.15 -10.36
C ASP A 101 -6.86 15.78 -11.76
N SER A 102 -6.39 15.03 -12.74
CA SER A 102 -6.30 15.47 -14.14
C SER A 102 -7.61 15.91 -14.78
N VAL A 103 -8.75 15.56 -14.16
CA VAL A 103 -10.08 15.76 -14.73
C VAL A 103 -10.82 16.91 -14.08
N ARG A 104 -10.78 17.00 -12.73
CA ARG A 104 -11.61 17.97 -11.99
C ARG A 104 -11.16 18.18 -10.54
N ALA A 105 -11.63 19.30 -9.96
CA ALA A 105 -11.61 19.50 -8.51
C ALA A 105 -12.68 18.66 -7.83
N GLN A 106 -12.34 18.09 -6.66
CA GLN A 106 -13.17 17.18 -5.90
C GLN A 106 -13.09 17.47 -4.41
N THR A 107 -14.11 17.01 -3.69
CA THR A 107 -14.18 17.07 -2.23
C THR A 107 -14.59 15.72 -1.68
N LEU A 108 -13.86 15.22 -0.69
CA LEU A 108 -14.21 14.05 0.09
C LEU A 108 -14.45 14.45 1.54
N SER A 109 -15.63 14.12 2.08
CA SER A 109 -15.97 14.34 3.47
C SER A 109 -16.24 12.99 4.15
N VAL A 110 -15.59 12.77 5.28
CA VAL A 110 -15.82 11.58 6.13
C VAL A 110 -16.18 12.05 7.53
N LYS A 111 -17.34 11.65 8.01
CA LYS A 111 -17.80 11.90 9.37
C LYS A 111 -17.96 10.57 10.12
N LEU A 112 -17.34 10.50 11.28
CA LEU A 112 -17.38 9.37 12.22
C LEU A 112 -18.28 9.71 13.40
N PHE A 113 -18.94 8.70 13.97
CA PHE A 113 -19.79 8.85 15.16
C PHE A 113 -19.37 7.86 16.23
N ALA A 114 -19.23 8.33 17.47
CA ALA A 114 -18.89 7.50 18.61
C ALA A 114 -19.97 6.45 18.90
N GLY A 115 -19.55 5.29 19.36
CA GLY A 115 -20.45 4.26 19.92
C GLY A 115 -21.26 3.42 18.91
N GLN A 116 -21.35 3.80 17.64
CA GLN A 116 -22.23 3.14 16.69
C GLN A 116 -21.51 2.49 15.49
N GLY A 117 -20.18 2.70 15.32
CA GLY A 117 -19.46 2.31 14.10
C GLY A 117 -20.06 2.93 12.82
N ARG A 118 -20.89 3.98 12.98
CA ARG A 118 -21.58 4.65 11.89
C ARG A 118 -20.66 5.69 11.26
N ARG A 119 -20.64 5.70 9.94
CA ARG A 119 -19.92 6.69 9.13
C ARG A 119 -20.85 7.33 8.11
N VAL A 120 -20.59 8.57 7.81
CA VAL A 120 -21.18 9.26 6.65
C VAL A 120 -20.04 9.68 5.75
N VAL A 121 -20.09 9.26 4.50
CA VAL A 121 -19.11 9.61 3.48
C VAL A 121 -19.81 10.36 2.36
N GLU A 122 -19.22 11.47 1.95
CA GLU A 122 -19.73 12.28 0.85
C GLU A 122 -18.60 12.59 -0.12
N GLN A 123 -18.90 12.49 -1.42
CA GLN A 123 -18.03 12.93 -2.50
C GLN A 123 -18.76 14.01 -3.28
N ASN A 124 -18.17 15.19 -3.38
CA ASN A 124 -18.74 16.36 -4.04
C ASN A 124 -20.15 16.72 -3.52
N GLY A 125 -20.35 16.58 -2.18
CA GLY A 125 -21.63 16.83 -1.51
C GLY A 125 -22.66 15.71 -1.64
N LEU A 126 -22.41 14.66 -2.40
CA LEU A 126 -23.30 13.51 -2.54
C LEU A 126 -22.88 12.38 -1.62
N LYS A 127 -23.82 11.82 -0.87
CA LYS A 127 -23.57 10.66 -0.02
C LYS A 127 -23.22 9.45 -0.85
N ILE A 128 -22.15 8.75 -0.47
CA ILE A 128 -21.78 7.44 -1.00
C ILE A 128 -22.19 6.35 -0.03
N GLY A 129 -22.66 5.22 -0.58
CA GLY A 129 -23.24 4.14 0.22
C GLY A 129 -22.21 3.36 1.02
N ARG A 130 -21.00 3.24 0.49
CA ARG A 130 -19.94 2.42 1.09
C ARG A 130 -18.59 3.15 1.05
N MET A 131 -17.84 3.04 2.14
CA MET A 131 -16.47 3.57 2.23
C MET A 131 -15.57 3.08 1.09
N SER A 132 -15.76 1.85 0.63
CA SER A 132 -14.99 1.29 -0.49
C SER A 132 -15.20 2.00 -1.82
N GLU A 133 -16.27 2.77 -1.98
CA GLU A 133 -16.53 3.55 -3.19
C GLU A 133 -15.68 4.83 -3.23
N MET A 134 -15.24 5.31 -2.07
CA MET A 134 -14.33 6.46 -1.94
C MET A 134 -12.89 6.11 -2.28
N VAL A 135 -12.47 4.87 -1.96
CA VAL A 135 -11.06 4.45 -2.10
C VAL A 135 -10.64 4.49 -3.57
N GLY A 136 -9.54 5.20 -3.84
CA GLY A 136 -9.00 5.42 -5.18
C GLY A 136 -9.41 6.73 -5.85
N ALA A 137 -10.40 7.47 -5.30
CA ALA A 137 -10.73 8.80 -5.77
C ALA A 137 -9.60 9.81 -5.46
N PHE A 138 -9.05 9.74 -4.26
CA PHE A 138 -7.85 10.45 -3.84
C PHE A 138 -6.76 9.42 -3.52
N ARG A 139 -5.63 9.47 -4.23
CA ARG A 139 -4.56 8.48 -4.10
C ARG A 139 -3.37 9.04 -3.35
N VAL A 140 -2.84 8.24 -2.43
CA VAL A 140 -1.67 8.60 -1.63
C VAL A 140 -0.68 7.44 -1.56
N VAL A 141 0.61 7.78 -1.45
CA VAL A 141 1.66 6.85 -1.07
C VAL A 141 2.23 7.28 0.26
N LEU A 142 1.94 6.51 1.29
CA LEU A 142 2.48 6.77 2.63
C LEU A 142 3.84 6.08 2.78
N PHE A 143 4.82 6.80 3.32
CA PHE A 143 6.05 6.27 3.85
C PHE A 143 6.19 6.70 5.31
N CYS A 144 6.36 5.74 6.21
CA CYS A 144 6.53 5.92 7.64
C CYS A 144 7.61 4.94 8.14
N PRO A 145 8.17 5.10 9.36
CA PRO A 145 9.26 4.25 9.87
C PRO A 145 8.94 2.76 9.84
N GLU A 146 7.68 2.36 10.05
CA GLU A 146 7.26 0.97 10.00
C GLU A 146 7.46 0.34 8.60
N HIS A 147 7.44 1.13 7.54
CA HIS A 147 7.69 0.63 6.18
C HIS A 147 9.14 0.20 5.96
N LEU A 148 10.11 0.68 6.75
CA LEU A 148 11.47 0.17 6.73
C LEU A 148 11.53 -1.31 7.14
N SER A 149 10.53 -1.76 7.92
CA SER A 149 10.38 -3.17 8.31
C SER A 149 9.77 -4.06 7.22
N LEU A 150 9.43 -3.56 6.03
CA LEU A 150 8.90 -4.40 4.92
C LEU A 150 9.86 -5.53 4.55
N ILE A 151 11.17 -5.29 4.67
CA ILE A 151 12.21 -6.26 4.33
C ILE A 151 12.40 -7.28 5.47
N GLN A 152 12.50 -6.80 6.71
CA GLN A 152 12.80 -7.64 7.89
C GLN A 152 11.55 -8.30 8.48
N GLY A 153 10.42 -7.64 8.38
CA GLY A 153 9.18 -8.03 9.02
C GLY A 153 8.53 -9.27 8.42
N GLY A 154 7.43 -9.68 9.05
CA GLY A 154 6.65 -10.84 8.62
C GLY A 154 5.87 -10.61 7.32
N PRO A 155 5.33 -11.70 6.74
CA PRO A 155 4.49 -11.64 5.53
C PRO A 155 3.29 -10.70 5.65
N GLU A 156 2.80 -10.45 6.86
CA GLU A 156 1.64 -9.58 7.12
C GLU A 156 1.87 -8.14 6.64
N LEU A 157 3.08 -7.59 6.88
CA LEU A 157 3.43 -6.24 6.44
C LEU A 157 3.42 -6.15 4.91
N ARG A 158 3.98 -7.16 4.22
CA ARG A 158 4.03 -7.20 2.75
C ARG A 158 2.64 -7.41 2.15
N ARG A 159 1.80 -8.25 2.76
CA ARG A 159 0.39 -8.38 2.35
C ARG A 159 -0.38 -7.08 2.56
N ASN A 160 -0.17 -6.38 3.68
CA ASN A 160 -0.81 -5.08 3.91
C ASN A 160 -0.35 -4.04 2.90
N TYR A 161 0.94 -4.00 2.56
CA TYR A 161 1.49 -3.17 1.49
C TYR A 161 0.76 -3.41 0.17
N LEU A 162 0.63 -4.67 -0.28
CA LEU A 162 -0.11 -5.02 -1.49
C LEU A 162 -1.59 -4.61 -1.40
N ASN A 163 -2.23 -4.87 -0.27
CA ASN A 163 -3.65 -4.56 -0.07
C ASN A 163 -3.93 -3.06 -0.12
N VAL A 164 -3.06 -2.24 0.48
CA VAL A 164 -3.19 -0.77 0.48
C VAL A 164 -3.03 -0.23 -0.93
N ALA A 165 -1.97 -0.61 -1.64
CA ALA A 165 -1.71 -0.14 -2.99
C ALA A 165 -2.79 -0.57 -3.97
N LEU A 166 -3.09 -1.88 -4.03
CA LEU A 166 -4.07 -2.43 -4.97
C LEU A 166 -5.50 -1.97 -4.70
N SER A 167 -5.87 -1.72 -3.44
CA SER A 167 -7.21 -1.18 -3.12
C SER A 167 -7.43 0.20 -3.71
N GLN A 168 -6.42 1.05 -3.77
CA GLN A 168 -6.51 2.37 -4.39
C GLN A 168 -6.55 2.31 -5.92
N LEU A 169 -5.94 1.30 -6.52
CA LEU A 169 -5.81 1.17 -7.97
C LEU A 169 -6.97 0.42 -8.63
N ARG A 170 -7.57 -0.53 -7.91
CA ARG A 170 -8.52 -1.49 -8.47
C ARG A 170 -9.74 -1.68 -7.56
N PRO A 171 -10.87 -1.02 -7.84
CA PRO A 171 -12.10 -1.22 -7.07
C PRO A 171 -12.53 -2.68 -6.98
N VAL A 172 -12.35 -3.45 -8.08
CA VAL A 172 -12.64 -4.89 -8.12
C VAL A 172 -11.78 -5.66 -7.12
N TYR A 173 -10.50 -5.32 -6.98
CA TYR A 173 -9.61 -5.93 -5.98
C TYR A 173 -10.10 -5.67 -4.54
N LEU A 174 -10.44 -4.42 -4.23
CA LEU A 174 -10.93 -4.06 -2.90
C LEU A 174 -12.23 -4.82 -2.55
N GLN A 175 -13.17 -4.87 -3.48
CA GLN A 175 -14.41 -5.61 -3.30
C GLN A 175 -14.17 -7.12 -3.10
N SER A 176 -13.28 -7.69 -3.91
CA SER A 176 -12.89 -9.10 -3.80
C SER A 176 -12.20 -9.38 -2.46
N LEU A 177 -11.28 -8.51 -2.02
CA LEU A 177 -10.61 -8.62 -0.73
C LEU A 177 -11.61 -8.58 0.44
N GLN A 178 -12.60 -7.71 0.38
CA GLN A 178 -13.66 -7.61 1.40
C GLN A 178 -14.50 -8.90 1.44
N ARG A 179 -14.93 -9.43 0.26
CA ARG A 179 -15.67 -10.69 0.17
C ARG A 179 -14.83 -11.86 0.68
N TYR A 180 -13.58 -11.94 0.24
CA TYR A 180 -12.64 -12.97 0.69
C TYR A 180 -12.50 -12.99 2.22
N ASN A 181 -12.27 -11.85 2.85
CA ASN A 181 -12.11 -11.76 4.30
C ASN A 181 -13.38 -12.17 5.06
N LYS A 182 -14.56 -11.84 4.53
CA LYS A 182 -15.85 -12.29 5.08
C LYS A 182 -15.99 -13.81 4.96
N LEU A 183 -15.77 -14.36 3.76
CA LEU A 183 -15.83 -15.81 3.49
C LEU A 183 -14.83 -16.59 4.36
N LEU A 184 -13.61 -16.08 4.51
CA LEU A 184 -12.57 -16.68 5.35
C LEU A 184 -13.02 -16.76 6.83
N LYS A 185 -13.63 -15.69 7.35
CA LYS A 185 -14.16 -15.68 8.71
C LYS A 185 -15.27 -16.70 8.92
N GLU A 186 -16.23 -16.78 7.99
CA GLU A 186 -17.34 -17.74 8.06
C GLU A 186 -16.84 -19.19 7.92
N ARG A 187 -15.93 -19.46 6.96
CA ARG A 187 -15.33 -20.77 6.79
C ARG A 187 -14.51 -21.20 8.02
N ASN A 188 -13.76 -20.29 8.63
CA ASN A 188 -13.03 -20.60 9.86
C ASN A 188 -13.97 -20.90 11.04
N ALA A 189 -15.13 -20.23 11.12
CA ALA A 189 -16.13 -20.55 12.13
C ALA A 189 -16.73 -21.94 11.90
N LEU A 190 -16.96 -22.33 10.64
CA LEU A 190 -17.42 -23.66 10.26
C LEU A 190 -16.39 -24.75 10.60
N LEU A 191 -15.11 -24.52 10.26
CA LEU A 191 -14.02 -25.46 10.59
C LEU A 191 -13.88 -25.71 12.09
N LYS A 192 -14.06 -24.70 12.92
CA LYS A 192 -14.02 -24.83 14.39
C LYS A 192 -15.15 -25.68 14.94
N ARG A 193 -16.33 -25.68 14.30
CA ARG A 193 -17.50 -26.46 14.70
C ARG A 193 -17.53 -27.87 14.08
N ALA A 194 -16.74 -28.12 13.05
CA ALA A 194 -16.73 -29.40 12.33
C ALA A 194 -16.55 -30.62 13.22
N PRO A 195 -15.70 -30.62 14.28
CA PRO A 195 -15.60 -31.78 15.18
C PRO A 195 -16.90 -32.13 15.93
N GLU A 196 -17.77 -31.11 16.16
CA GLU A 196 -19.03 -31.31 16.88
C GLU A 196 -20.19 -31.63 15.92
N ASP A 197 -20.14 -31.10 14.68
CA ASP A 197 -21.19 -31.25 13.66
C ASP A 197 -20.60 -31.45 12.26
N MET A 198 -20.08 -32.62 12.01
CA MET A 198 -19.50 -33.04 10.74
C MET A 198 -20.54 -33.10 9.61
N ALA A 199 -21.81 -33.35 9.93
CA ALA A 199 -22.87 -33.43 8.92
C ALA A 199 -23.13 -32.02 8.29
N THR A 200 -23.31 -31.03 9.12
CA THR A 200 -23.47 -29.62 8.67
C THR A 200 -22.22 -29.14 7.95
N PHE A 201 -21.00 -29.49 8.44
CA PHE A 201 -19.76 -29.15 7.77
C PHE A 201 -19.75 -29.70 6.33
N LYS A 202 -19.93 -31.00 6.13
CA LYS A 202 -19.91 -31.64 4.81
C LYS A 202 -20.98 -31.08 3.85
N ALA A 203 -22.15 -30.69 4.38
CA ALA A 203 -23.24 -30.14 3.59
C ALA A 203 -23.00 -28.70 3.10
N THR A 204 -22.26 -27.89 3.86
CA THR A 204 -22.14 -26.44 3.62
C THR A 204 -20.76 -25.99 3.15
N GLU A 205 -19.70 -26.70 3.55
CA GLU A 205 -18.31 -26.37 3.25
C GLU A 205 -18.01 -26.21 1.75
N PRO A 206 -18.50 -27.09 0.82
CA PRO A 206 -18.19 -26.97 -0.60
C PRO A 206 -18.60 -25.62 -1.20
N MET A 207 -19.71 -25.04 -0.75
CA MET A 207 -20.17 -23.74 -1.20
C MET A 207 -19.22 -22.60 -0.74
N TRP A 208 -18.76 -22.67 0.50
CA TRP A 208 -17.82 -21.69 1.04
C TRP A 208 -16.45 -21.77 0.38
N SER A 209 -15.96 -22.99 0.15
CA SER A 209 -14.68 -23.22 -0.51
C SER A 209 -14.69 -22.76 -1.96
N ALA A 210 -15.75 -23.03 -2.72
CA ALA A 210 -15.86 -22.55 -4.10
C ALA A 210 -15.84 -21.01 -4.19
N GLN A 211 -16.59 -20.32 -3.32
CA GLN A 211 -16.58 -18.86 -3.31
C GLN A 211 -15.21 -18.31 -2.87
N LEU A 212 -14.60 -18.91 -1.85
CA LEU A 212 -13.28 -18.49 -1.36
C LEU A 212 -12.20 -18.70 -2.42
N ALA A 213 -12.22 -19.83 -3.15
CA ALA A 213 -11.29 -20.13 -4.23
C ALA A 213 -11.38 -19.10 -5.36
N ARG A 214 -12.59 -18.75 -5.77
CA ARG A 214 -12.84 -17.73 -6.81
C ARG A 214 -12.25 -16.36 -6.43
N GLU A 215 -12.52 -15.89 -5.21
CA GLU A 215 -11.99 -14.61 -4.76
C GLU A 215 -10.46 -14.66 -4.58
N ALA A 216 -9.93 -15.80 -4.10
CA ALA A 216 -8.49 -16.02 -3.97
C ALA A 216 -7.79 -15.94 -5.33
N ALA A 217 -8.32 -16.61 -6.35
CA ALA A 217 -7.75 -16.61 -7.70
C ALA A 217 -7.66 -15.19 -8.29
N LEU A 218 -8.75 -14.43 -8.21
CA LEU A 218 -8.79 -13.05 -8.68
C LEU A 218 -7.75 -12.17 -7.98
N ILE A 219 -7.66 -12.27 -6.65
CA ILE A 219 -6.70 -11.51 -5.85
C ILE A 219 -5.26 -11.91 -6.19
N THR A 220 -4.99 -13.20 -6.41
CA THR A 220 -3.68 -13.72 -6.81
C THR A 220 -3.22 -13.12 -8.13
N VAL A 221 -4.08 -13.10 -9.16
CA VAL A 221 -3.79 -12.47 -10.45
C VAL A 221 -3.37 -11.01 -10.27
N HIS A 222 -4.14 -10.24 -9.51
CA HIS A 222 -3.84 -8.83 -9.28
C HIS A 222 -2.53 -8.63 -8.53
N ARG A 223 -2.25 -9.42 -7.49
CA ARG A 223 -1.03 -9.33 -6.69
C ARG A 223 0.21 -9.70 -7.50
N ALA A 224 0.16 -10.80 -8.25
CA ALA A 224 1.27 -11.24 -9.09
C ALA A 224 1.63 -10.19 -10.15
N ARG A 225 0.63 -9.66 -10.84
CA ARG A 225 0.81 -8.56 -11.82
C ARG A 225 1.43 -7.32 -11.18
N TYR A 226 0.91 -6.90 -10.02
CA TYR A 226 1.39 -5.71 -9.32
C TYR A 226 2.83 -5.89 -8.84
N VAL A 227 3.19 -7.04 -8.26
CA VAL A 227 4.56 -7.33 -7.83
C VAL A 227 5.52 -7.28 -9.03
N GLY A 228 5.14 -7.84 -10.17
CA GLY A 228 5.92 -7.74 -11.41
C GLY A 228 6.14 -6.29 -11.86
N GLN A 229 5.11 -5.44 -11.79
CA GLN A 229 5.22 -4.02 -12.12
C GLN A 229 6.14 -3.26 -11.16
N VAL A 230 5.97 -3.48 -9.85
CA VAL A 230 6.83 -2.86 -8.81
C VAL A 230 8.27 -3.32 -8.99
N ASN A 231 8.52 -4.60 -9.25
CA ASN A 231 9.86 -5.15 -9.44
C ASN A 231 10.66 -4.43 -10.53
N GLN A 232 10.01 -4.06 -11.65
CA GLN A 232 10.65 -3.31 -12.74
C GLN A 232 11.20 -1.95 -12.29
N HIS A 233 10.48 -1.24 -11.41
CA HIS A 233 10.89 0.07 -10.92
C HIS A 233 11.86 -0.02 -9.74
N VAL A 234 11.70 -1.03 -8.88
CA VAL A 234 12.57 -1.23 -7.71
C VAL A 234 14.02 -1.40 -8.14
N SER A 235 14.29 -2.17 -9.19
CA SER A 235 15.65 -2.41 -9.68
C SER A 235 16.34 -1.11 -10.11
N THR A 236 15.61 -0.22 -10.80
CA THR A 236 16.14 1.07 -11.24
C THR A 236 16.37 2.01 -10.04
N CYS A 237 15.37 2.20 -9.18
CA CYS A 237 15.50 3.07 -8.01
C CYS A 237 16.61 2.61 -7.06
N PHE A 238 16.71 1.30 -6.84
CA PHE A 238 17.76 0.75 -5.98
C PHE A 238 19.17 0.97 -6.56
N ALA A 239 19.36 0.65 -7.85
CA ALA A 239 20.63 0.86 -8.53
C ALA A 239 21.07 2.34 -8.48
N ASP A 240 20.14 3.27 -8.72
CA ASP A 240 20.44 4.71 -8.67
C ASP A 240 20.85 5.16 -7.25
N MET A 241 20.19 4.65 -6.21
CA MET A 241 20.58 4.92 -4.82
C MET A 241 21.93 4.30 -4.45
N MET A 242 22.30 3.17 -5.05
CA MET A 242 23.52 2.44 -4.70
C MET A 242 24.76 2.86 -5.51
N LYS A 243 24.61 3.65 -6.60
CA LYS A 243 25.72 4.09 -7.47
C LYS A 243 26.90 4.75 -6.75
N LYS A 244 26.68 5.38 -5.60
CA LYS A 244 27.72 6.03 -4.80
C LYS A 244 28.39 5.12 -3.77
N TYR A 245 27.91 3.88 -3.61
CA TYR A 245 28.48 2.92 -2.69
C TYR A 245 29.32 1.88 -3.45
N GLU A 246 30.44 1.47 -2.91
CA GLU A 246 31.22 0.35 -3.47
C GLU A 246 30.35 -0.92 -3.44
N GLY A 247 30.18 -1.57 -4.59
CA GLY A 247 29.34 -2.76 -4.74
C GLY A 247 27.97 -2.53 -5.40
N GLY A 248 27.79 -1.41 -6.13
CA GLY A 248 26.53 -0.97 -6.72
C GLY A 248 25.92 -1.86 -7.83
N ASP A 249 26.47 -3.02 -8.14
CA ASP A 249 25.97 -3.96 -9.15
C ASP A 249 24.94 -4.97 -8.58
N GLU A 250 24.42 -4.70 -7.39
CA GLU A 250 23.47 -5.58 -6.72
C GLU A 250 22.09 -5.50 -7.38
N LEU A 251 21.53 -6.67 -7.66
CA LEU A 251 20.23 -6.80 -8.32
C LEU A 251 19.15 -7.19 -7.32
N PRO A 252 18.25 -6.27 -6.97
CA PRO A 252 17.06 -6.60 -6.20
C PRO A 252 16.02 -7.30 -7.07
N GLU A 253 15.31 -8.25 -6.48
CA GLU A 253 14.23 -8.97 -7.12
C GLU A 253 13.08 -9.16 -6.15
N LEU A 254 11.87 -8.85 -6.61
CA LEU A 254 10.62 -9.11 -5.92
C LEU A 254 9.86 -10.19 -6.68
N SER A 255 9.45 -11.25 -5.98
CA SER A 255 8.60 -12.30 -6.54
C SER A 255 7.43 -12.61 -5.63
N TYR A 256 6.25 -12.73 -6.21
CA TYR A 256 5.04 -13.10 -5.48
C TYR A 256 5.05 -14.59 -5.15
N GLN A 257 4.72 -14.92 -3.90
CA GLN A 257 4.74 -16.29 -3.38
C GLN A 257 3.33 -16.68 -2.93
N PRO A 258 2.48 -17.19 -3.83
CA PRO A 258 1.15 -17.65 -3.47
C PRO A 258 1.19 -19.00 -2.76
N THR A 259 0.23 -19.25 -1.89
CA THR A 259 0.10 -20.49 -1.14
C THR A 259 -0.64 -21.57 -1.97
N LEU A 260 -0.01 -22.03 -3.06
CA LEU A 260 -0.56 -23.00 -4.01
C LEU A 260 0.07 -24.39 -3.93
N GLY A 261 1.07 -24.57 -3.02
CA GLY A 261 1.87 -25.79 -2.90
C GLY A 261 3.11 -25.74 -3.81
N SER A 262 4.28 -26.10 -3.24
CA SER A 262 5.57 -26.06 -3.93
C SER A 262 5.59 -26.92 -5.18
N ASP A 263 5.14 -28.18 -5.05
CA ASP A 263 5.17 -29.17 -6.14
C ASP A 263 4.32 -28.72 -7.35
N TRP A 264 3.16 -28.12 -7.07
CA TRP A 264 2.31 -27.58 -8.11
C TRP A 264 2.94 -26.36 -8.81
N LEU A 265 3.55 -25.45 -8.02
CA LEU A 265 4.26 -24.28 -8.58
C LEU A 265 5.47 -24.70 -9.42
N GLU A 266 6.22 -25.71 -8.99
CA GLU A 266 7.35 -26.26 -9.74
C GLU A 266 6.92 -26.89 -11.06
N SER A 267 5.82 -27.67 -11.06
CA SER A 267 5.28 -28.29 -12.27
C SER A 267 4.74 -27.28 -13.31
N HIS A 268 4.42 -26.06 -12.88
CA HIS A 268 3.93 -24.97 -13.75
C HIS A 268 4.93 -23.83 -13.90
N SER A 269 6.18 -24.00 -13.43
CA SER A 269 7.19 -22.91 -13.42
C SER A 269 7.58 -22.39 -14.79
N GLY A 270 7.32 -23.16 -15.86
CA GLY A 270 7.57 -22.75 -17.24
C GLY A 270 6.39 -22.04 -17.92
N ASP A 271 5.24 -21.94 -17.27
CA ASP A 271 4.06 -21.30 -17.83
C ASP A 271 4.10 -19.76 -17.58
N PRO A 272 4.29 -18.94 -18.62
CA PRO A 272 4.33 -17.49 -18.50
C PRO A 272 2.97 -16.91 -18.10
N ASP A 273 1.89 -17.64 -18.36
CA ASP A 273 0.52 -17.21 -18.12
C ASP A 273 -0.06 -17.76 -16.80
N LEU A 274 0.73 -18.47 -16.03
CA LEU A 274 0.31 -19.08 -14.76
C LEU A 274 -0.48 -18.11 -13.87
N PHE A 275 0.03 -16.91 -13.68
CA PHE A 275 -0.61 -15.90 -12.82
C PHE A 275 -1.57 -14.97 -13.55
N THR A 276 -1.86 -15.21 -14.81
CA THR A 276 -2.92 -14.52 -15.59
C THR A 276 -4.13 -15.42 -15.82
N ASN A 277 -3.97 -16.73 -15.69
CA ASN A 277 -5.04 -17.72 -15.85
C ASN A 277 -5.84 -17.88 -14.54
N GLN A 278 -6.86 -17.03 -14.38
CA GLN A 278 -7.71 -17.04 -13.17
C GLN A 278 -8.42 -18.39 -12.99
N SER A 279 -8.88 -19.04 -14.05
CA SER A 279 -9.60 -20.33 -13.96
C SER A 279 -8.70 -21.45 -13.41
N LEU A 280 -7.47 -21.52 -13.89
CA LEU A 280 -6.48 -22.50 -13.39
C LEU A 280 -6.17 -22.28 -11.90
N LEU A 281 -6.04 -21.03 -11.48
CA LEU A 281 -5.82 -20.68 -10.08
C LEU A 281 -7.04 -21.01 -9.21
N GLU A 282 -8.26 -20.76 -9.71
CA GLU A 282 -9.51 -21.09 -9.00
C GLU A 282 -9.63 -22.59 -8.79
N GLU A 283 -9.40 -23.39 -9.82
CA GLU A 283 -9.39 -24.87 -9.74
C GLU A 283 -8.37 -25.34 -8.69
N ARG A 284 -7.16 -24.78 -8.71
CA ARG A 284 -6.13 -25.15 -7.75
C ARG A 284 -6.47 -24.77 -6.31
N TYR A 285 -7.00 -23.58 -6.07
CA TYR A 285 -7.45 -23.20 -4.73
C TYR A 285 -8.60 -24.09 -4.26
N LEU A 286 -9.55 -24.40 -5.14
CA LEU A 286 -10.67 -25.29 -4.80
C LEU A 286 -10.17 -26.68 -4.42
N GLU A 287 -9.25 -27.27 -5.19
CA GLU A 287 -8.61 -28.54 -4.89
C GLU A 287 -7.95 -28.53 -3.49
N LEU A 288 -7.16 -27.50 -3.17
CA LEU A 288 -6.50 -27.38 -1.88
C LEU A 288 -7.49 -27.28 -0.72
N LEU A 289 -8.57 -26.52 -0.91
CA LEU A 289 -9.58 -26.30 0.13
C LEU A 289 -10.48 -27.52 0.34
N THR A 290 -10.65 -28.40 -0.68
CA THR A 290 -11.52 -29.57 -0.60
C THR A 290 -10.78 -30.86 -0.27
N THR A 291 -9.50 -30.99 -0.60
CA THR A 291 -8.75 -32.25 -0.39
C THR A 291 -7.99 -32.30 0.93
N ARG A 292 -7.87 -31.19 1.67
CA ARG A 292 -7.03 -31.09 2.86
C ARG A 292 -7.80 -30.72 4.14
N HIS A 293 -9.10 -31.04 4.18
CA HIS A 293 -10.02 -30.73 5.27
C HIS A 293 -9.53 -31.22 6.65
N ASP A 294 -8.98 -32.42 6.75
CA ASP A 294 -8.59 -33.00 8.05
C ASP A 294 -7.57 -32.12 8.79
N ARG A 295 -6.61 -31.54 8.02
CA ARG A 295 -5.61 -30.64 8.59
C ARG A 295 -6.22 -29.31 9.01
N GLU A 296 -7.17 -28.78 8.25
CA GLU A 296 -7.83 -27.52 8.52
C GLU A 296 -8.83 -27.65 9.69
N ILE A 297 -9.53 -28.77 9.80
CA ILE A 297 -10.39 -29.09 10.94
C ILE A 297 -9.54 -29.20 12.21
N GLY A 298 -8.41 -29.92 12.15
CA GLY A 298 -7.48 -30.03 13.28
C GLY A 298 -6.90 -28.67 13.71
N ALA A 299 -6.68 -27.76 12.77
CA ALA A 299 -6.20 -26.40 13.03
C ALA A 299 -7.33 -25.40 13.41
N GLY A 300 -8.59 -25.75 13.17
CA GLY A 300 -9.74 -24.85 13.31
C GLY A 300 -9.65 -23.61 12.42
N ALA A 301 -8.93 -23.67 11.30
CA ALA A 301 -8.63 -22.54 10.46
C ALA A 301 -8.28 -22.95 9.02
N THR A 302 -8.58 -22.07 8.07
CA THR A 302 -8.17 -22.20 6.66
C THR A 302 -6.65 -22.03 6.55
N LEU A 303 -5.97 -23.01 5.98
CA LEU A 303 -4.51 -23.06 5.88
C LEU A 303 -4.00 -22.61 4.49
N TRP A 304 -4.86 -22.58 3.48
CA TRP A 304 -4.55 -22.28 2.09
C TRP A 304 -5.28 -21.02 1.63
N GLY A 305 -4.60 -20.16 0.91
CA GLY A 305 -5.21 -18.95 0.33
C GLY A 305 -4.41 -17.68 0.56
N ILE A 306 -4.89 -16.60 -0.01
CA ILE A 306 -4.19 -15.31 -0.12
C ILE A 306 -3.80 -14.66 1.22
N HIS A 307 -4.40 -15.09 2.33
CA HIS A 307 -4.06 -14.64 3.68
C HIS A 307 -2.77 -15.29 4.22
N LYS A 308 -2.22 -16.28 3.51
CA LYS A 308 -0.95 -16.95 3.79
C LYS A 308 0.17 -16.61 2.81
N ASP A 309 -0.16 -15.89 1.72
CA ASP A 309 0.82 -15.50 0.70
C ASP A 309 1.90 -14.57 1.23
N ASP A 310 3.00 -14.49 0.47
CA ASP A 310 4.10 -13.58 0.75
C ASP A 310 4.65 -12.93 -0.52
N VAL A 311 5.55 -11.97 -0.35
CA VAL A 311 6.43 -11.43 -1.38
C VAL A 311 7.86 -11.74 -0.96
N ARG A 312 8.54 -12.56 -1.75
CA ARG A 312 9.96 -12.79 -1.57
C ARG A 312 10.73 -11.58 -2.11
N ILE A 313 11.61 -11.05 -1.27
CA ILE A 313 12.51 -9.96 -1.62
C ILE A 313 13.93 -10.50 -1.53
N SER A 314 14.64 -10.49 -2.63
CA SER A 314 16.00 -10.98 -2.74
C SER A 314 16.96 -9.91 -3.25
N LEU A 315 18.24 -10.05 -2.92
CA LEU A 315 19.33 -9.26 -3.42
C LEU A 315 20.41 -10.23 -3.93
N ASN A 316 20.73 -10.16 -5.22
CA ASN A 316 21.63 -11.14 -5.89
C ASN A 316 21.17 -12.59 -5.66
N GLY A 317 19.86 -12.86 -5.76
CA GLY A 317 19.26 -14.18 -5.56
C GLY A 317 19.17 -14.66 -4.10
N ARG A 318 19.75 -13.93 -3.12
CA ARG A 318 19.73 -14.26 -1.71
C ARG A 318 18.60 -13.51 -0.98
N PRO A 319 17.90 -14.11 -0.01
CA PRO A 319 16.85 -13.43 0.76
C PRO A 319 17.38 -12.15 1.42
N ALA A 320 16.84 -10.99 1.04
CA ALA A 320 17.30 -9.69 1.54
C ALA A 320 17.14 -9.55 3.06
N ARG A 321 16.13 -10.20 3.65
CA ARG A 321 15.92 -10.23 5.10
C ARG A 321 17.15 -10.74 5.88
N LEU A 322 17.89 -11.71 5.33
CA LEU A 322 18.99 -12.39 6.01
C LEU A 322 20.37 -11.85 5.60
N TYR A 323 20.49 -11.42 4.36
CA TYR A 323 21.80 -11.14 3.76
C TYR A 323 22.04 -9.67 3.41
N ALA A 324 20.99 -8.85 3.30
CA ALA A 324 21.17 -7.42 3.04
C ALA A 324 21.57 -6.67 4.31
N SER A 325 22.50 -5.73 4.20
CA SER A 325 22.83 -4.81 5.29
C SER A 325 21.64 -3.92 5.66
N GLN A 326 21.66 -3.29 6.83
CA GLN A 326 20.58 -2.38 7.23
C GLN A 326 20.38 -1.24 6.23
N GLY A 327 21.50 -0.69 5.69
CA GLY A 327 21.44 0.33 4.66
C GLY A 327 20.79 -0.15 3.36
N GLN A 328 21.13 -1.35 2.89
CA GLN A 328 20.50 -1.97 1.70
C GLN A 328 19.00 -2.24 1.94
N GLN A 329 18.62 -2.69 3.12
CA GLN A 329 17.22 -2.91 3.47
C GLN A 329 16.42 -1.61 3.48
N ARG A 330 16.99 -0.51 4.00
CA ARG A 330 16.39 0.83 3.93
C ARG A 330 16.25 1.30 2.48
N SER A 331 17.27 1.11 1.64
CA SER A 331 17.20 1.43 0.21
C SER A 331 16.14 0.60 -0.52
N LEU A 332 16.02 -0.70 -0.22
CA LEU A 332 14.98 -1.56 -0.79
C LEU A 332 13.56 -1.10 -0.40
N ALA A 333 13.35 -0.80 0.88
CA ALA A 333 12.05 -0.32 1.36
C ALA A 333 11.67 1.01 0.70
N LEU A 334 12.62 1.95 0.59
CA LEU A 334 12.42 3.22 -0.10
C LEU A 334 12.13 3.00 -1.58
N ALA A 335 12.90 2.16 -2.27
CA ALA A 335 12.69 1.82 -3.68
C ALA A 335 11.30 1.21 -3.93
N MET A 336 10.82 0.34 -3.03
CA MET A 336 9.47 -0.24 -3.11
C MET A 336 8.38 0.83 -2.99
N LYS A 337 8.56 1.82 -2.10
CA LYS A 337 7.57 2.89 -1.91
C LYS A 337 7.58 3.90 -3.06
N LEU A 338 8.74 4.19 -3.63
CA LEU A 338 8.84 5.01 -4.85
C LEU A 338 8.21 4.28 -6.05
N ALA A 339 8.50 2.99 -6.19
CA ALA A 339 7.90 2.15 -7.24
C ALA A 339 6.37 2.09 -7.12
N GLU A 340 5.80 2.06 -5.90
CA GLU A 340 4.35 2.16 -5.68
C GLU A 340 3.76 3.43 -6.30
N GLY A 341 4.42 4.58 -6.13
CA GLY A 341 4.01 5.84 -6.74
C GLY A 341 4.02 5.79 -8.27
N TRP A 342 5.09 5.25 -8.86
CA TRP A 342 5.21 5.09 -10.31
C TRP A 342 4.16 4.14 -10.90
N VAL A 343 3.92 3.00 -10.25
CA VAL A 343 2.86 2.06 -10.67
C VAL A 343 1.50 2.73 -10.54
N SER A 344 1.26 3.50 -9.47
CA SER A 344 0.02 4.25 -9.30
C SER A 344 -0.21 5.24 -10.43
N ALA A 345 0.78 6.04 -10.77
CA ALA A 345 0.69 7.00 -11.88
C ALA A 345 0.41 6.31 -13.21
N ARG A 346 1.16 5.23 -13.52
CA ARG A 346 0.98 4.47 -14.77
C ARG A 346 -0.43 3.89 -14.92
N GLU A 347 -0.97 3.33 -13.85
CA GLU A 347 -2.29 2.69 -13.85
C GLU A 347 -3.45 3.70 -13.86
N SER A 348 -3.18 4.97 -13.56
CA SER A 348 -4.16 6.07 -13.52
C SER A 348 -4.02 7.08 -14.66
N GLY A 349 -3.36 6.70 -15.76
CA GLY A 349 -3.26 7.56 -16.94
C GLY A 349 -2.28 8.72 -16.81
N GLY A 350 -1.36 8.66 -15.83
CA GLY A 350 -0.33 9.68 -15.59
C GLY A 350 -0.49 10.45 -14.28
N ASP A 351 -1.63 10.34 -13.62
CA ASP A 351 -1.90 11.04 -12.35
C ASP A 351 -1.02 10.52 -11.22
N MET A 352 -0.02 11.31 -10.82
CA MET A 352 0.87 10.99 -9.72
C MET A 352 0.12 11.09 -8.38
N PRO A 353 0.25 10.12 -7.45
CA PRO A 353 -0.35 10.21 -6.13
C PRO A 353 0.34 11.26 -5.27
N VAL A 354 -0.35 11.75 -4.23
CA VAL A 354 0.26 12.59 -3.19
C VAL A 354 1.14 11.73 -2.30
N PHE A 355 2.37 12.17 -2.05
CA PHE A 355 3.30 11.47 -1.16
C PHE A 355 3.16 12.00 0.27
N LEU A 356 2.99 11.08 1.21
CA LEU A 356 2.89 11.35 2.65
C LEU A 356 4.12 10.78 3.35
N PHE A 357 4.94 11.60 4.00
CA PHE A 357 6.12 11.15 4.74
C PHE A 357 5.98 11.48 6.23
N ASP A 358 5.88 10.45 7.06
CA ASP A 358 5.80 10.60 8.50
C ASP A 358 7.16 10.33 9.13
N ASP A 359 7.89 11.39 9.47
CA ASP A 359 9.23 11.40 10.13
C ASP A 359 10.29 10.50 9.46
N VAL A 360 10.21 10.37 8.12
CA VAL A 360 11.08 9.45 7.37
C VAL A 360 12.49 9.99 7.18
N LEU A 361 12.65 11.32 7.07
CA LEU A 361 13.96 11.92 6.80
C LEU A 361 14.96 11.68 7.93
N SER A 362 14.49 11.55 9.18
CA SER A 362 15.33 11.23 10.33
C SER A 362 15.96 9.84 10.26
N GLU A 363 15.32 8.91 9.52
CA GLU A 363 15.76 7.53 9.35
C GLU A 363 16.72 7.32 8.17
N LEU A 364 16.90 8.35 7.33
CA LEU A 364 17.71 8.29 6.12
C LEU A 364 19.06 9.01 6.32
N ASP A 365 20.13 8.41 5.82
CA ASP A 365 21.40 9.12 5.66
C ASP A 365 21.31 10.21 4.59
N ALA A 366 22.32 11.09 4.54
CA ALA A 366 22.34 12.24 3.66
C ALA A 366 22.12 11.84 2.18
N HIS A 367 22.77 10.75 1.72
CA HIS A 367 22.69 10.34 0.32
C HIS A 367 21.29 9.83 -0.07
N ARG A 368 20.65 9.00 0.77
CA ARG A 368 19.27 8.54 0.54
C ARG A 368 18.27 9.68 0.63
N ARG A 369 18.54 10.63 1.51
CA ARG A 369 17.75 11.87 1.63
C ARG A 369 17.83 12.69 0.36
N ASP A 370 19.05 12.96 -0.15
CA ASP A 370 19.27 13.69 -1.40
C ASP A 370 18.58 13.00 -2.59
N TYR A 371 18.70 11.68 -2.67
CA TYR A 371 18.00 10.90 -3.70
C TYR A 371 16.48 11.08 -3.62
N LEU A 372 15.91 10.94 -2.42
CA LEU A 372 14.47 11.12 -2.20
C LEU A 372 14.01 12.53 -2.60
N VAL A 373 14.78 13.55 -2.20
CA VAL A 373 14.52 14.96 -2.56
C VAL A 373 14.48 15.14 -4.08
N GLN A 374 15.44 14.57 -4.81
CA GLN A 374 15.47 14.65 -6.28
C GLN A 374 14.27 13.94 -6.91
N GLU A 375 13.91 12.74 -6.41
CA GLU A 375 12.78 11.97 -6.89
C GLU A 375 11.42 12.68 -6.62
N MET A 376 11.35 13.51 -5.59
CA MET A 376 10.12 14.23 -5.24
C MET A 376 9.93 15.57 -5.99
N LYS A 377 10.89 16.00 -6.79
CA LYS A 377 10.74 17.23 -7.59
C LYS A 377 9.55 17.15 -8.53
N GLY A 378 8.74 18.22 -8.53
CA GLY A 378 7.52 18.30 -9.35
C GLY A 378 6.38 17.40 -8.87
N ARG A 379 6.43 16.90 -7.63
CA ARG A 379 5.39 16.10 -7.00
C ARG A 379 4.93 16.75 -5.71
N GLN A 380 3.67 16.55 -5.38
CA GLN A 380 3.19 17.02 -4.09
C GLN A 380 3.61 16.06 -2.98
N VAL A 381 4.24 16.65 -1.97
CA VAL A 381 4.67 15.96 -0.75
C VAL A 381 4.05 16.66 0.46
N ILE A 382 3.45 15.91 1.36
CA ILE A 382 3.06 16.38 2.69
C ILE A 382 3.86 15.57 3.69
N MET A 383 4.70 16.23 4.49
CA MET A 383 5.64 15.53 5.35
C MET A 383 5.72 16.13 6.74
N THR A 384 6.15 15.29 7.68
CA THR A 384 6.41 15.71 9.06
C THR A 384 7.90 15.69 9.36
N ALA A 385 8.40 16.65 10.09
CA ALA A 385 9.73 16.65 10.71
C ALA A 385 9.71 17.45 12.01
N CYS A 386 10.69 17.20 12.88
CA CYS A 386 10.86 18.01 14.09
C CYS A 386 11.56 19.33 13.76
N ASP A 387 12.63 19.27 12.95
CA ASP A 387 13.42 20.43 12.56
C ASP A 387 13.22 20.76 11.08
N PRO A 388 12.79 21.99 10.74
CA PRO A 388 12.66 22.43 9.34
C PRO A 388 13.97 22.34 8.56
N ALA A 389 15.12 22.54 9.18
CA ALA A 389 16.42 22.46 8.55
C ALA A 389 16.77 21.06 8.02
N SER A 390 16.11 20.02 8.55
CA SER A 390 16.30 18.63 8.08
C SER A 390 15.68 18.36 6.71
N ALA A 391 14.85 19.27 6.19
CA ALA A 391 14.05 19.13 4.96
C ALA A 391 14.44 20.16 3.89
N ASP A 392 15.73 20.22 3.54
CA ASP A 392 16.17 21.06 2.42
C ASP A 392 15.86 20.38 1.08
N PHE A 393 14.81 20.82 0.42
CA PHE A 393 14.40 20.38 -0.93
C PHE A 393 14.92 21.27 -2.07
N GLY A 394 15.83 22.20 -1.77
CA GLY A 394 16.48 23.06 -2.78
C GLY A 394 15.57 24.14 -3.38
N GLY A 395 14.44 24.48 -2.75
CA GLY A 395 13.51 25.56 -3.13
C GLY A 395 12.11 25.36 -2.60
N GLY A 396 11.43 26.47 -2.29
CA GLY A 396 9.97 26.57 -2.11
C GLY A 396 9.29 25.53 -1.21
N VAL A 397 9.75 25.35 0.03
CA VAL A 397 9.05 24.49 1.00
C VAL A 397 7.98 25.31 1.72
N HIS A 398 6.72 24.88 1.63
CA HIS A 398 5.64 25.48 2.41
C HIS A 398 5.69 24.99 3.85
N LEU A 399 6.01 25.89 4.78
CA LEU A 399 6.17 25.59 6.19
C LEU A 399 4.84 25.73 6.94
N ILE A 400 4.47 24.69 7.67
CA ILE A 400 3.26 24.64 8.50
C ILE A 400 3.71 24.34 9.92
N HIS A 401 3.69 25.33 10.79
CA HIS A 401 4.04 25.13 12.21
C HIS A 401 2.88 24.48 12.97
N VAL A 402 3.21 23.47 13.77
CA VAL A 402 2.23 22.68 14.53
C VAL A 402 2.53 22.79 16.02
N ASP A 403 1.56 23.30 16.79
CA ASP A 403 1.62 23.43 18.23
C ASP A 403 0.26 23.09 18.87
N GLY A 404 0.21 22.07 19.73
CA GLY A 404 -0.98 21.64 20.46
C GLY A 404 -2.20 21.34 19.61
N GLY A 405 -2.02 20.83 18.38
CA GLY A 405 -3.11 20.58 17.42
C GLY A 405 -3.58 21.81 16.67
N ARG A 406 -2.87 22.93 16.78
CA ARG A 406 -3.07 24.15 15.99
C ARG A 406 -2.03 24.22 14.86
N TYR A 407 -2.44 24.73 13.71
CA TYR A 407 -1.63 24.76 12.49
C TYR A 407 -1.52 26.19 12.01
N THR A 408 -0.31 26.73 12.02
CA THR A 408 -0.03 28.09 11.57
C THR A 408 0.79 28.04 10.30
N GLN A 409 0.28 28.64 9.22
CA GLN A 409 0.94 28.73 7.93
C GLN A 409 1.63 30.09 7.82
N ARG A 410 2.90 30.10 7.42
CA ARG A 410 3.58 31.33 7.02
C ARG A 410 3.62 31.35 5.49
N GLU A 411 3.06 32.40 4.92
CA GLU A 411 3.34 32.75 3.52
C GLU A 411 4.83 33.11 3.44
N VAL A 412 5.57 32.40 2.57
CA VAL A 412 6.97 32.70 2.24
C VAL A 412 7.03 33.54 0.99
#